data_13961417cdc4a85feb21c0211ee43cae
#
_entry.id   13961417cdc4a85feb21c0211ee43cae
#
_cell.length_a   1.000
_cell.length_b   1.000
_cell.length_c   1.000
_cell.angle_alpha   90.00
_cell.angle_beta   90.00
_cell.angle_gamma   90.00
#
_symmetry.space_group_name_H-M   'P 1'
#
loop_
_entity.id
_entity.type
_entity.pdbx_description
1 polymer ?
#
loop_
_entity_poly.entity_id
_entity_poly.type
_entity_poly.pdbx_seq_one_letter_code
_entity_poly.pdbx_strand_id
1 'polypeptide(L)'
;MKQTLTYYNHTGKPLSQIYFNLIPQAFQQDGGGTVVERVSVDGKAGTLSQVKETVYALNLPTDLKADQSTDIQMKYQVKIPNIQNRFGYQEKVYNLGNFIATPAVYGKDGWTVEPYVDIGDAFYTEIADYDVTIHVPDGYTVASTGRETTKGRYQAKQVRDFAFCASDGYTVQQETYNGVDLMVYYNGDIKKTAQRVLNTAKQSLDLYSDAFGQYPYDTLSLVLNGLTGGVNGMEYPTLVMLDPDCKVEDLDNWGIGDGSDDTGPGVDYYLWLIDSATCHEIAHQWFYGIVGNDQIAEPWLDEGACRFAEYLYEKTYCADLDYNGYGSTEDLFQARYCMITGQEKDGQQYAEDKTDLDWSLYDWQKDDPMGYSEIYYKGGSLFYEMEQRMGEEKFRQALREYVRTFAYGTVDTEQFQQFWLGKGDFSKLFALYWK
;
A
#
# COMPACT_ATOMS: atom_id res chain seq x y z
N MET A 1 4.77 23.15 -8.81
CA MET A 1 3.97 23.01 -7.58
C MET A 1 4.30 24.11 -6.57
N LYS A 2 3.36 24.43 -5.68
CA LYS A 2 3.60 25.24 -4.47
C LYS A 2 3.09 24.43 -3.29
N GLN A 3 3.92 24.23 -2.31
CA GLN A 3 3.60 23.48 -1.09
C GLN A 3 3.85 24.35 0.11
N THR A 4 2.94 24.31 1.08
CA THR A 4 3.15 24.84 2.44
C THR A 4 2.92 23.67 3.38
N LEU A 5 3.89 23.41 4.25
CA LEU A 5 3.87 22.37 5.25
C LEU A 5 4.10 22.99 6.62
N THR A 6 3.21 22.73 7.57
CA THR A 6 3.46 23.00 8.99
C THR A 6 4.02 21.72 9.61
N TYR A 7 5.29 21.74 9.99
CA TYR A 7 5.94 20.60 10.63
C TYR A 7 5.92 20.76 12.15
N TYR A 8 5.40 19.76 12.85
CA TYR A 8 5.36 19.70 14.32
C TYR A 8 6.49 18.79 14.82
N ASN A 9 7.33 19.29 15.72
CA ASN A 9 8.42 18.52 16.30
C ASN A 9 7.95 17.71 17.52
N HIS A 10 7.54 16.48 17.30
CA HIS A 10 7.18 15.53 18.38
C HIS A 10 8.33 14.61 18.80
N THR A 11 9.58 14.89 18.39
CA THR A 11 10.74 14.00 18.64
C THR A 11 11.24 14.06 20.07
N GLY A 12 10.74 14.99 20.89
CA GLY A 12 11.22 15.23 22.26
C GLY A 12 12.60 15.90 22.33
N LYS A 13 13.22 16.23 21.19
CA LYS A 13 14.56 16.85 21.09
C LYS A 13 14.51 18.08 20.16
N PRO A 14 15.41 19.08 20.34
CA PRO A 14 15.57 20.14 19.35
C PRO A 14 16.08 19.59 18.02
N LEU A 15 15.52 20.06 16.91
CA LEU A 15 15.92 19.71 15.56
C LEU A 15 16.61 20.90 14.89
N SER A 16 17.83 20.71 14.39
CA SER A 16 18.56 21.69 13.56
C SER A 16 18.34 21.47 12.07
N GLN A 17 17.81 20.29 11.70
CA GLN A 17 17.51 19.88 10.32
C GLN A 17 16.22 19.10 10.27
N ILE A 18 15.53 19.18 9.11
CA ILE A 18 14.42 18.30 8.72
C ILE A 18 14.82 17.63 7.40
N TYR A 19 14.65 16.32 7.32
CA TYR A 19 14.92 15.57 6.11
C TYR A 19 13.64 15.41 5.31
N PHE A 20 13.79 15.39 3.98
CA PHE A 20 12.69 15.24 3.03
C PHE A 20 12.97 14.14 2.04
N ASN A 21 11.96 13.35 1.73
CA ASN A 21 11.95 12.42 0.62
C ASN A 21 11.42 13.12 -0.64
N LEU A 22 12.20 13.08 -1.72
CA LEU A 22 11.85 13.55 -3.05
C LEU A 22 11.89 12.34 -3.99
N ILE A 23 10.92 11.45 -3.86
CA ILE A 23 10.86 10.15 -4.57
C ILE A 23 10.99 10.29 -6.10
N PRO A 24 10.44 11.33 -6.77
CA PRO A 24 10.64 11.48 -8.22
C PRO A 24 12.10 11.49 -8.68
N GLN A 25 13.07 11.73 -7.79
CA GLN A 25 14.50 11.69 -8.12
C GLN A 25 14.99 10.28 -8.49
N ALA A 26 14.35 9.23 -8.00
CA ALA A 26 14.66 7.85 -8.38
C ALA A 26 14.40 7.58 -9.89
N PHE A 27 13.52 8.36 -10.51
CA PHE A 27 13.10 8.20 -11.90
C PHE A 27 13.87 9.08 -12.90
N GLN A 28 15.06 9.58 -12.54
CA GLN A 28 15.83 10.48 -13.42
C GLN A 28 16.28 9.79 -14.72
N GLN A 29 16.55 8.51 -14.68
CA GLN A 29 16.94 7.73 -15.87
C GLN A 29 15.80 7.64 -16.88
N ASP A 30 14.54 7.70 -16.42
CA ASP A 30 13.33 7.68 -17.23
C ASP A 30 12.82 9.09 -17.58
N GLY A 31 13.61 10.12 -17.25
CA GLY A 31 13.28 11.53 -17.51
C GLY A 31 12.43 12.19 -16.43
N GLY A 32 12.19 11.49 -15.30
CA GLY A 32 11.52 12.02 -14.12
C GLY A 32 12.39 12.95 -13.27
N GLY A 33 11.90 13.37 -12.12
CA GLY A 33 12.68 14.13 -11.14
C GLY A 33 11.96 15.34 -10.56
N THR A 34 12.56 15.92 -9.53
CA THR A 34 12.09 17.15 -8.87
C THR A 34 13.16 18.23 -8.97
N VAL A 35 12.75 19.42 -9.43
CA VAL A 35 13.61 20.61 -9.46
C VAL A 35 13.05 21.62 -8.47
N VAL A 36 13.74 21.78 -7.34
CA VAL A 36 13.36 22.74 -6.29
C VAL A 36 13.85 24.12 -6.68
N GLU A 37 12.92 25.06 -6.87
CA GLU A 37 13.22 26.44 -7.26
C GLU A 37 13.45 27.34 -6.03
N ARG A 38 12.70 27.10 -4.96
CA ARG A 38 12.73 27.90 -3.74
C ARG A 38 12.26 27.13 -2.53
N VAL A 39 12.96 27.35 -1.41
CA VAL A 39 12.55 26.88 -0.08
C VAL A 39 12.65 28.05 0.90
N SER A 40 11.72 28.14 1.84
CA SER A 40 11.79 29.04 2.98
C SER A 40 11.22 28.37 4.23
N VAL A 41 11.74 28.77 5.38
CA VAL A 41 11.34 28.34 6.72
C VAL A 41 10.95 29.59 7.51
N ASP A 42 9.71 29.69 7.94
CA ASP A 42 9.16 30.90 8.64
C ASP A 42 9.47 32.20 7.87
N GLY A 43 9.34 32.15 6.54
CA GLY A 43 9.62 33.27 5.64
C GLY A 43 11.09 33.56 5.37
N LYS A 44 12.04 32.90 6.03
CA LYS A 44 13.49 33.02 5.77
C LYS A 44 13.90 32.02 4.68
N ALA A 45 14.78 32.45 3.77
CA ALA A 45 15.31 31.59 2.71
C ALA A 45 16.02 30.36 3.31
N GLY A 46 15.68 29.18 2.78
CA GLY A 46 16.32 27.90 3.11
C GLY A 46 16.96 27.27 1.87
N THR A 47 17.71 26.21 2.10
CA THR A 47 18.34 25.42 1.03
C THR A 47 18.21 23.94 1.40
N LEU A 48 17.71 23.13 0.43
CA LEU A 48 17.76 21.68 0.49
C LEU A 48 19.11 21.21 -0.04
N SER A 49 19.77 20.33 0.69
CA SER A 49 21.03 19.69 0.32
C SER A 49 20.79 18.20 0.16
N GLN A 50 21.15 17.65 -0.99
CA GLN A 50 21.03 16.21 -1.23
C GLN A 50 21.95 15.43 -0.29
N VAL A 51 21.42 14.43 0.39
CA VAL A 51 22.12 13.53 1.32
C VAL A 51 22.30 12.15 0.72
N LYS A 52 21.21 11.60 0.18
CA LYS A 52 21.17 10.38 -0.62
C LYS A 52 20.36 10.66 -1.90
N GLU A 53 20.22 9.70 -2.76
CA GLU A 53 19.57 9.85 -4.08
C GLU A 53 18.24 10.60 -3.99
N THR A 54 17.32 10.12 -3.14
CA THR A 54 15.98 10.69 -2.97
C THR A 54 15.82 11.50 -1.69
N VAL A 55 16.86 11.55 -0.81
CA VAL A 55 16.78 12.19 0.51
C VAL A 55 17.53 13.49 0.55
N TYR A 56 16.88 14.54 1.04
CA TYR A 56 17.40 15.90 1.12
C TYR A 56 17.28 16.46 2.54
N ALA A 57 18.32 17.14 3.03
CA ALA A 57 18.30 17.83 4.32
C ALA A 57 17.98 19.32 4.13
N LEU A 58 17.06 19.83 4.93
CA LEU A 58 16.76 21.26 5.09
C LEU A 58 17.34 21.74 6.42
N ASN A 59 18.36 22.61 6.37
CA ASN A 59 18.87 23.26 7.54
C ASN A 59 17.87 24.32 8.06
N LEU A 60 17.54 24.25 9.34
CA LEU A 60 16.67 25.23 9.97
C LEU A 60 17.45 26.48 10.36
N PRO A 61 16.91 27.68 10.16
CA PRO A 61 17.57 28.94 10.52
C PRO A 61 17.72 29.13 12.05
N THR A 62 16.97 28.37 12.82
CA THR A 62 16.99 28.27 14.27
C THR A 62 16.49 26.89 14.66
N ASP A 63 17.11 26.26 15.66
CA ASP A 63 16.69 24.94 16.13
C ASP A 63 15.20 24.96 16.51
N LEU A 64 14.44 24.01 15.94
CA LEU A 64 13.05 23.78 16.28
C LEU A 64 12.97 22.97 17.56
N LYS A 65 12.57 23.59 18.65
CA LYS A 65 12.46 22.92 19.95
C LYS A 65 11.36 21.84 19.91
N ALA A 66 11.47 20.88 20.84
CA ALA A 66 10.39 19.91 21.04
C ALA A 66 9.04 20.61 21.28
N ASP A 67 7.97 20.00 20.79
CA ASP A 67 6.59 20.46 20.85
C ASP A 67 6.32 21.86 20.20
N GLN A 68 7.25 22.30 19.34
CA GLN A 68 7.05 23.48 18.50
C GLN A 68 6.82 23.09 17.04
N SER A 69 6.29 24.02 16.28
CA SER A 69 6.09 23.87 14.84
C SER A 69 6.82 24.96 14.06
N THR A 70 7.05 24.71 12.77
CA THR A 70 7.59 25.65 11.79
C THR A 70 6.87 25.51 10.47
N ASP A 71 6.71 26.60 9.73
CA ASP A 71 6.13 26.62 8.39
C ASP A 71 7.22 26.56 7.33
N ILE A 72 7.16 25.52 6.51
CA ILE A 72 8.06 25.29 5.40
C ILE A 72 7.32 25.52 4.11
N GLN A 73 7.79 26.44 3.28
CA GLN A 73 7.23 26.72 1.97
C GLN A 73 8.22 26.28 0.89
N MET A 74 7.72 25.52 -0.07
CA MET A 74 8.50 25.06 -1.21
C MET A 74 7.82 25.43 -2.53
N LYS A 75 8.62 25.83 -3.52
CA LYS A 75 8.22 25.92 -4.91
C LYS A 75 9.12 25.00 -5.72
N TYR A 76 8.53 24.09 -6.46
CA TYR A 76 9.27 23.10 -7.25
C TYR A 76 8.49 22.63 -8.47
N GLN A 77 9.20 22.03 -9.42
CA GLN A 77 8.65 21.35 -10.58
C GLN A 77 8.90 19.85 -10.43
N VAL A 78 7.88 19.06 -10.70
CA VAL A 78 8.00 17.61 -10.83
C VAL A 78 7.95 17.25 -12.30
N LYS A 79 8.97 16.56 -12.78
CA LYS A 79 8.99 15.97 -14.11
C LYS A 79 8.42 14.57 -14.01
N ILE A 80 7.37 14.31 -14.76
CA ILE A 80 6.70 13.02 -14.78
C ILE A 80 7.34 12.18 -15.88
N PRO A 81 7.87 10.97 -15.60
CA PRO A 81 8.46 10.12 -16.62
C PRO A 81 7.39 9.53 -17.55
N ASN A 82 7.76 9.27 -18.80
CA ASN A 82 6.88 8.61 -19.76
C ASN A 82 7.00 7.07 -19.62
N ILE A 83 6.51 6.57 -18.52
CA ILE A 83 6.46 5.15 -18.18
C ILE A 83 5.10 4.82 -17.57
N GLN A 84 4.68 3.58 -17.71
CA GLN A 84 3.52 3.03 -17.04
C GLN A 84 3.96 2.54 -15.67
N ASN A 85 3.66 3.31 -14.61
CA ASN A 85 4.07 3.01 -13.24
C ASN A 85 3.15 3.76 -12.28
N ARG A 86 3.27 3.54 -10.97
CA ARG A 86 2.58 4.33 -9.92
C ARG A 86 2.97 5.82 -9.92
N PHE A 87 4.14 6.16 -10.45
CA PHE A 87 4.56 7.52 -10.76
C PHE A 87 5.01 7.60 -12.21
N GLY A 88 4.15 8.07 -13.10
CA GLY A 88 4.45 8.16 -14.52
C GLY A 88 3.23 8.55 -15.35
N TYR A 89 3.39 8.54 -16.64
CA TYR A 89 2.29 8.67 -17.58
C TYR A 89 2.53 7.84 -18.83
N GLN A 90 1.45 7.34 -19.41
CA GLN A 90 1.46 6.76 -20.72
C GLN A 90 0.25 7.27 -21.50
N GLU A 91 0.46 7.70 -22.77
CA GLU A 91 -0.57 8.37 -23.55
C GLU A 91 -1.14 9.58 -22.80
N LYS A 92 -2.39 9.50 -22.33
CA LYS A 92 -3.08 10.56 -21.59
C LYS A 92 -3.56 10.11 -20.21
N VAL A 93 -2.99 9.04 -19.71
CA VAL A 93 -3.22 8.49 -18.37
C VAL A 93 -2.02 8.83 -17.50
N TYR A 94 -2.26 9.50 -16.40
CA TYR A 94 -1.26 9.96 -15.46
C TYR A 94 -1.50 9.29 -14.09
N ASN A 95 -0.47 8.66 -13.55
CA ASN A 95 -0.43 8.15 -12.18
C ASN A 95 0.57 9.00 -11.40
N LEU A 96 0.14 9.67 -10.36
CA LEU A 96 0.97 10.56 -9.57
C LEU A 96 0.96 10.13 -8.10
N GLY A 97 1.65 9.03 -7.82
CA GLY A 97 2.00 8.59 -6.46
C GLY A 97 3.34 9.17 -6.02
N ASN A 98 3.52 9.41 -4.73
CA ASN A 98 4.79 9.82 -4.08
C ASN A 98 5.49 11.02 -4.75
N PHE A 99 4.73 11.93 -5.35
CA PHE A 99 5.25 13.07 -6.11
C PHE A 99 5.49 14.32 -5.26
N ILE A 100 4.97 14.33 -4.03
CA ILE A 100 5.09 15.44 -3.07
C ILE A 100 6.40 15.30 -2.29
N ALA A 101 7.06 16.41 -1.99
CA ALA A 101 8.16 16.42 -1.04
C ALA A 101 7.62 16.19 0.37
N THR A 102 7.84 15.00 0.93
CA THR A 102 7.36 14.60 2.26
C THR A 102 8.51 14.61 3.27
N PRO A 103 8.28 15.04 4.54
CA PRO A 103 9.27 14.85 5.59
C PRO A 103 9.58 13.36 5.76
N ALA A 104 10.85 13.03 6.00
CA ALA A 104 11.23 11.71 6.46
C ALA A 104 10.69 11.45 7.86
N VAL A 105 10.53 10.18 8.23
CA VAL A 105 10.09 9.81 9.58
C VAL A 105 11.23 9.93 10.58
N TYR A 106 10.92 10.40 11.78
CA TYR A 106 11.85 10.43 12.90
C TYR A 106 11.50 9.35 13.91
N GLY A 107 12.20 8.22 13.84
CA GLY A 107 11.98 7.07 14.74
C GLY A 107 12.86 7.11 16.00
N LYS A 108 12.94 5.98 16.69
CA LYS A 108 13.73 5.79 17.92
C LYS A 108 15.24 6.07 17.74
N ASP A 109 15.74 5.75 16.56
CA ASP A 109 17.17 5.90 16.22
C ASP A 109 17.50 7.22 15.48
N GLY A 110 16.51 8.09 15.30
CA GLY A 110 16.63 9.35 14.58
C GLY A 110 15.87 9.37 13.27
N TRP A 111 16.35 10.19 12.32
CA TRP A 111 15.73 10.28 10.99
C TRP A 111 15.96 9.00 10.18
N THR A 112 14.89 8.45 9.62
CA THR A 112 14.99 7.41 8.60
C THR A 112 15.37 8.08 7.27
N VAL A 113 16.62 7.90 6.86
CA VAL A 113 17.21 8.55 5.67
C VAL A 113 17.55 7.49 4.61
N GLU A 114 16.62 6.65 4.28
CA GLU A 114 16.80 5.60 3.29
C GLU A 114 16.31 6.07 1.91
N PRO A 115 17.10 5.87 0.82
CA PRO A 115 16.69 6.22 -0.52
C PRO A 115 15.61 5.24 -1.02
N TYR A 116 14.91 5.63 -2.06
CA TYR A 116 13.99 4.75 -2.78
C TYR A 116 14.74 3.49 -3.28
N VAL A 117 14.07 2.36 -3.25
CA VAL A 117 14.52 1.10 -3.84
C VAL A 117 13.43 0.61 -4.80
N ASP A 118 13.83 0.08 -5.95
CA ASP A 118 12.91 -0.32 -7.01
C ASP A 118 12.43 -1.78 -6.84
N ILE A 119 11.89 -2.06 -5.65
CA ILE A 119 11.23 -3.31 -5.30
C ILE A 119 10.21 -3.04 -4.19
N GLY A 120 9.04 -3.64 -4.25
CA GLY A 120 7.99 -3.46 -3.26
C GLY A 120 7.52 -2.01 -3.13
N ASP A 121 7.06 -1.64 -1.95
CA ASP A 121 6.53 -0.31 -1.62
C ASP A 121 7.53 0.47 -0.78
N ALA A 122 8.51 1.07 -1.47
CA ALA A 122 9.65 1.74 -0.87
C ALA A 122 9.29 3.13 -0.30
N PHE A 123 8.27 3.17 0.59
CA PHE A 123 7.74 4.39 1.17
C PHE A 123 7.63 4.29 2.69
N TYR A 124 7.99 5.36 3.37
CA TYR A 124 7.79 5.50 4.80
C TYR A 124 7.44 6.95 5.11
N THR A 125 6.21 7.18 5.56
CA THR A 125 5.65 8.52 5.73
C THR A 125 4.86 8.64 7.02
N GLU A 126 4.81 9.86 7.57
CA GLU A 126 3.99 10.22 8.72
C GLU A 126 2.55 10.51 8.30
N ILE A 127 1.62 10.38 9.24
CA ILE A 127 0.24 10.82 9.07
C ILE A 127 0.18 12.36 8.96
N ALA A 128 -0.58 12.86 7.98
CA ALA A 128 -0.80 14.28 7.78
C ALA A 128 -2.23 14.59 7.29
N ASP A 129 -2.61 15.87 7.42
CA ASP A 129 -3.78 16.42 6.75
C ASP A 129 -3.35 17.11 5.46
N TYR A 130 -4.08 16.86 4.36
CA TYR A 130 -3.82 17.44 3.06
C TYR A 130 -4.97 18.31 2.59
N ASP A 131 -4.65 19.48 2.05
CA ASP A 131 -5.57 20.39 1.34
C ASP A 131 -4.90 20.76 0.01
N VAL A 132 -5.32 20.11 -1.05
CA VAL A 132 -4.63 20.13 -2.34
C VAL A 132 -5.54 20.69 -3.44
N THR A 133 -5.03 21.66 -4.19
CA THR A 133 -5.70 22.15 -5.40
C THR A 133 -4.96 21.64 -6.64
N ILE A 134 -5.68 20.90 -7.48
CA ILE A 134 -5.17 20.29 -8.71
C ILE A 134 -5.78 21.04 -9.90
N HIS A 135 -4.92 21.50 -10.80
CA HIS A 135 -5.30 22.10 -12.07
C HIS A 135 -4.87 21.19 -13.20
N VAL A 136 -5.83 20.67 -13.94
CA VAL A 136 -5.61 19.84 -15.14
C VAL A 136 -6.17 20.55 -16.37
N PRO A 137 -5.75 20.20 -17.59
CA PRO A 137 -6.35 20.71 -18.82
C PRO A 137 -7.84 20.40 -18.89
N ASP A 138 -8.59 21.19 -19.67
CA ASP A 138 -10.01 20.94 -19.90
C ASP A 138 -10.24 19.54 -20.48
N GLY A 139 -11.28 18.86 -20.01
CA GLY A 139 -11.62 17.49 -20.40
C GLY A 139 -11.00 16.39 -19.55
N TYR A 140 -10.01 16.71 -18.69
CA TYR A 140 -9.46 15.72 -17.78
C TYR A 140 -10.36 15.52 -16.55
N THR A 141 -10.49 14.25 -16.14
CA THR A 141 -11.09 13.83 -14.88
C THR A 141 -9.97 13.41 -13.92
N VAL A 142 -10.10 13.75 -12.64
CA VAL A 142 -9.13 13.46 -11.60
C VAL A 142 -9.75 12.51 -10.58
N ALA A 143 -9.04 11.42 -10.27
CA ALA A 143 -9.23 10.59 -9.09
C ALA A 143 -8.13 10.91 -8.10
N SER A 144 -8.43 11.09 -6.82
CA SER A 144 -7.40 11.47 -5.84
C SER A 144 -7.66 10.90 -4.46
N THR A 145 -6.60 10.88 -3.64
CA THR A 145 -6.71 10.78 -2.20
C THR A 145 -7.65 11.87 -1.67
N GLY A 146 -8.53 11.49 -0.74
CA GLY A 146 -9.49 12.39 -0.10
C GLY A 146 -10.69 12.74 -0.98
N ARG A 147 -11.45 13.69 -0.49
CA ARG A 147 -12.73 14.13 -1.11
C ARG A 147 -12.56 15.45 -1.84
N GLU A 148 -13.14 15.54 -3.03
CA GLU A 148 -13.30 16.82 -3.73
C GLU A 148 -14.35 17.67 -3.00
N THR A 149 -13.91 18.81 -2.44
CA THR A 149 -14.77 19.72 -1.67
C THR A 149 -15.34 20.85 -2.54
N THR A 150 -14.56 21.30 -3.49
CA THR A 150 -14.94 22.20 -4.57
C THR A 150 -14.13 21.81 -5.80
N LYS A 151 -14.58 22.19 -6.99
CA LYS A 151 -13.92 21.78 -8.26
C LYS A 151 -12.41 21.95 -8.20
N GLY A 152 -11.70 20.83 -8.30
CA GLY A 152 -10.24 20.74 -8.28
C GLY A 152 -9.58 20.90 -6.91
N ARG A 153 -10.35 21.04 -5.81
CA ARG A 153 -9.82 21.10 -4.44
C ARG A 153 -10.19 19.85 -3.65
N TYR A 154 -9.19 19.12 -3.22
CA TYR A 154 -9.29 17.86 -2.51
C TYR A 154 -8.79 18.01 -1.07
N GLN A 155 -9.49 17.40 -0.14
CA GLN A 155 -9.11 17.37 1.27
C GLN A 155 -9.07 15.94 1.78
N ALA A 156 -7.98 15.59 2.46
CA ALA A 156 -7.81 14.33 3.16
C ALA A 156 -7.29 14.60 4.56
N LYS A 157 -7.80 13.87 5.54
CA LYS A 157 -7.39 14.01 6.94
C LYS A 157 -6.84 12.70 7.47
N GLN A 158 -5.77 12.81 8.24
CA GLN A 158 -5.14 11.66 8.88
C GLN A 158 -4.78 10.56 7.87
N VAL A 159 -4.12 10.94 6.77
CA VAL A 159 -3.65 10.02 5.73
C VAL A 159 -2.12 10.06 5.64
N ARG A 160 -1.51 8.93 5.24
CA ARG A 160 -0.04 8.82 5.13
C ARG A 160 0.51 9.48 3.89
N ASP A 161 -0.25 9.50 2.82
CA ASP A 161 0.20 10.06 1.55
C ASP A 161 -0.97 10.71 0.80
N PHE A 162 -0.63 11.47 -0.23
CA PHE A 162 -1.58 12.04 -1.16
C PHE A 162 -1.15 11.73 -2.59
N ALA A 163 -1.97 10.97 -3.29
CA ALA A 163 -1.79 10.63 -4.69
C ALA A 163 -2.97 11.08 -5.53
N PHE A 164 -2.80 11.16 -6.84
CA PHE A 164 -3.90 11.32 -7.77
C PHE A 164 -3.60 10.70 -9.13
N CYS A 165 -4.66 10.31 -9.83
CA CYS A 165 -4.63 9.92 -11.23
C CYS A 165 -5.44 10.91 -12.06
N ALA A 166 -5.09 11.07 -13.34
CA ALA A 166 -5.82 11.92 -14.24
C ALA A 166 -5.85 11.36 -15.65
N SER A 167 -7.01 11.45 -16.34
CA SER A 167 -7.15 11.09 -17.74
C SER A 167 -8.27 11.89 -18.40
N ASP A 168 -8.17 12.15 -19.72
CA ASP A 168 -9.27 12.72 -20.53
C ASP A 168 -10.22 11.64 -21.06
N GLY A 169 -9.93 10.36 -20.79
CA GLY A 169 -10.73 9.20 -21.20
C GLY A 169 -11.50 8.51 -20.08
N TYR A 170 -11.40 8.96 -18.82
CA TYR A 170 -12.05 8.26 -17.72
C TYR A 170 -13.57 8.21 -17.86
N THR A 171 -14.10 6.99 -17.77
CA THR A 171 -15.48 6.71 -17.36
C THR A 171 -15.48 6.46 -15.86
N VAL A 172 -16.52 6.91 -15.15
CA VAL A 172 -16.64 6.76 -13.70
C VAL A 172 -17.91 5.99 -13.37
N GLN A 173 -17.79 4.88 -12.63
CA GLN A 173 -18.90 4.25 -11.93
C GLN A 173 -18.86 4.71 -10.48
N GLN A 174 -20.00 5.16 -9.94
CA GLN A 174 -20.08 5.69 -8.59
C GLN A 174 -21.29 5.12 -7.86
N GLU A 175 -21.09 4.77 -6.58
CA GLU A 175 -22.15 4.35 -5.67
C GLU A 175 -21.80 4.81 -4.24
N THR A 176 -22.78 5.26 -3.47
CA THR A 176 -22.61 5.47 -2.03
C THR A 176 -23.01 4.19 -1.31
N TYR A 177 -22.08 3.58 -0.59
CA TYR A 177 -22.26 2.33 0.13
C TYR A 177 -21.87 2.47 1.60
N ASN A 178 -22.80 2.23 2.53
CA ASN A 178 -22.60 2.36 3.97
C ASN A 178 -22.01 3.71 4.40
N GLY A 179 -22.33 4.80 3.68
CA GLY A 179 -21.83 6.15 3.95
C GLY A 179 -20.47 6.47 3.30
N VAL A 180 -19.90 5.54 2.54
CA VAL A 180 -18.67 5.72 1.77
C VAL A 180 -19.02 5.94 0.30
N ASP A 181 -18.53 7.02 -0.32
CA ASP A 181 -18.63 7.23 -1.74
C ASP A 181 -17.56 6.39 -2.46
N LEU A 182 -18.00 5.32 -3.12
CA LEU A 182 -17.16 4.44 -3.92
C LEU A 182 -17.15 4.91 -5.37
N MET A 183 -15.96 5.07 -5.94
CA MET A 183 -15.79 5.50 -7.34
C MET A 183 -14.79 4.58 -8.03
N VAL A 184 -15.19 4.02 -9.18
CA VAL A 184 -14.29 3.24 -10.05
C VAL A 184 -14.05 4.02 -11.32
N TYR A 185 -12.80 4.40 -11.56
CA TYR A 185 -12.33 5.14 -12.72
C TYR A 185 -11.66 4.18 -13.70
N TYR A 186 -12.02 4.24 -14.97
CA TYR A 186 -11.45 3.36 -16.00
C TYR A 186 -11.47 3.99 -17.37
N ASN A 187 -10.59 3.53 -18.25
CA ASN A 187 -10.55 3.88 -19.66
C ASN A 187 -11.00 2.71 -20.52
N GLY A 188 -11.59 2.99 -21.70
CA GLY A 188 -12.01 1.96 -22.64
C GLY A 188 -13.31 1.26 -22.24
N ASP A 189 -13.59 0.13 -22.91
CA ASP A 189 -14.84 -0.65 -22.72
C ASP A 189 -14.63 -1.83 -21.77
N ILE A 190 -14.39 -1.51 -20.49
CA ILE A 190 -14.17 -2.48 -19.41
C ILE A 190 -15.21 -2.31 -18.29
N LYS A 191 -16.45 -2.09 -18.68
CA LYS A 191 -17.56 -1.84 -17.73
C LYS A 191 -17.85 -3.02 -16.81
N LYS A 192 -17.74 -4.28 -17.29
CA LYS A 192 -17.98 -5.47 -16.47
C LYS A 192 -16.88 -5.60 -15.40
N THR A 193 -15.62 -5.39 -15.80
CA THR A 193 -14.48 -5.38 -14.87
C THR A 193 -14.67 -4.31 -13.80
N ALA A 194 -14.99 -3.07 -14.19
CA ALA A 194 -15.26 -1.99 -13.25
C ALA A 194 -16.43 -2.30 -12.29
N GLN A 195 -17.47 -2.98 -12.78
CA GLN A 195 -18.59 -3.41 -11.93
C GLN A 195 -18.17 -4.50 -10.95
N ARG A 196 -17.29 -5.44 -11.36
CA ARG A 196 -16.75 -6.46 -10.47
C ARG A 196 -15.92 -5.83 -9.37
N VAL A 197 -14.98 -4.96 -9.72
CA VAL A 197 -14.15 -4.20 -8.77
C VAL A 197 -15.02 -3.42 -7.76
N LEU A 198 -16.08 -2.76 -8.22
CA LEU A 198 -17.03 -2.06 -7.34
C LEU A 198 -17.73 -3.03 -6.36
N ASN A 199 -18.12 -4.22 -6.83
CA ASN A 199 -18.76 -5.23 -5.97
C ASN A 199 -17.77 -5.79 -4.95
N THR A 200 -16.56 -6.12 -5.38
CA THR A 200 -15.47 -6.58 -4.50
C THR A 200 -15.13 -5.52 -3.44
N ALA A 201 -15.11 -4.23 -3.82
CA ALA A 201 -14.89 -3.14 -2.88
C ALA A 201 -15.97 -3.07 -1.78
N LYS A 202 -17.25 -3.25 -2.13
CA LYS A 202 -18.34 -3.29 -1.13
C LYS A 202 -18.19 -4.47 -0.18
N GLN A 203 -17.90 -5.65 -0.71
CA GLN A 203 -17.68 -6.88 0.07
C GLN A 203 -16.48 -6.74 0.99
N SER A 204 -15.37 -6.17 0.49
CA SER A 204 -14.15 -5.93 1.28
C SER A 204 -14.40 -4.93 2.41
N LEU A 205 -15.12 -3.83 2.14
CA LEU A 205 -15.46 -2.85 3.18
C LEU A 205 -16.33 -3.46 4.29
N ASP A 206 -17.31 -4.31 3.96
CA ASP A 206 -18.12 -4.99 4.96
C ASP A 206 -17.28 -5.95 5.81
N LEU A 207 -16.54 -6.84 5.13
CA LEU A 207 -15.74 -7.87 5.79
C LEU A 207 -14.64 -7.26 6.69
N TYR A 208 -13.91 -6.28 6.14
CA TYR A 208 -12.76 -5.67 6.83
C TYR A 208 -13.20 -4.69 7.91
N SER A 209 -14.36 -4.00 7.73
CA SER A 209 -14.93 -3.22 8.82
C SER A 209 -15.35 -4.10 10.01
N ASP A 210 -15.85 -5.30 9.75
CA ASP A 210 -16.13 -6.28 10.82
C ASP A 210 -14.83 -6.84 11.41
N ALA A 211 -13.87 -7.23 10.59
CA ALA A 211 -12.66 -7.93 11.04
C ALA A 211 -11.65 -7.00 11.73
N PHE A 212 -11.49 -5.76 11.24
CA PHE A 212 -10.41 -4.83 11.63
C PHE A 212 -10.90 -3.57 12.34
N GLY A 213 -12.19 -3.25 12.19
CA GLY A 213 -12.81 -2.02 12.67
C GLY A 213 -13.29 -1.13 11.52
N GLN A 214 -14.23 -0.25 11.81
CA GLN A 214 -14.93 0.56 10.82
C GLN A 214 -13.95 1.33 9.90
N TYR A 215 -14.18 1.29 8.60
CA TYR A 215 -13.47 2.14 7.62
C TYR A 215 -13.66 3.63 7.99
N PRO A 216 -12.59 4.40 8.20
CA PRO A 216 -12.71 5.70 8.82
C PRO A 216 -12.96 6.86 7.85
N TYR A 217 -12.86 6.61 6.53
CA TYR A 217 -12.99 7.65 5.52
C TYR A 217 -14.37 7.60 4.85
N ASP A 218 -14.78 8.72 4.27
CA ASP A 218 -16.08 8.86 3.60
C ASP A 218 -16.02 8.68 2.08
N THR A 219 -14.85 8.30 1.55
CA THR A 219 -14.61 8.08 0.11
C THR A 219 -13.57 6.98 -0.11
N LEU A 220 -13.70 6.26 -1.23
CA LEU A 220 -12.70 5.34 -1.75
C LEU A 220 -12.76 5.35 -3.28
N SER A 221 -11.66 5.75 -3.91
CA SER A 221 -11.48 5.74 -5.36
C SER A 221 -10.65 4.53 -5.76
N LEU A 222 -11.12 3.77 -6.75
CA LEU A 222 -10.39 2.66 -7.36
C LEU A 222 -10.15 3.03 -8.83
N VAL A 223 -8.90 3.00 -9.26
CA VAL A 223 -8.50 3.48 -10.60
C VAL A 223 -7.89 2.32 -11.37
N LEU A 224 -8.55 1.93 -12.46
CA LEU A 224 -8.09 0.88 -13.35
C LEU A 224 -7.12 1.47 -14.38
N ASN A 225 -5.88 1.61 -13.98
CA ASN A 225 -4.78 2.10 -14.82
C ASN A 225 -3.70 1.01 -14.92
N GLY A 226 -2.99 0.98 -16.05
CA GLY A 226 -1.87 0.08 -16.18
C GLY A 226 -0.75 0.43 -15.20
N LEU A 227 -0.22 -0.59 -14.57
CA LEU A 227 1.00 -0.58 -13.77
C LEU A 227 1.98 -1.57 -14.43
N THR A 228 3.29 -1.34 -14.33
CA THR A 228 4.29 -2.22 -14.95
C THR A 228 5.12 -2.96 -13.89
N GLY A 229 5.87 -3.97 -14.32
CA GLY A 229 6.82 -4.66 -13.46
C GLY A 229 6.22 -5.75 -12.57
N GLY A 230 5.00 -6.24 -12.88
CA GLY A 230 4.32 -7.26 -12.08
C GLY A 230 3.63 -6.69 -10.83
N VAL A 231 3.45 -5.39 -10.77
CA VAL A 231 2.68 -4.69 -9.75
C VAL A 231 1.21 -4.79 -10.12
N ASN A 232 0.39 -5.44 -9.29
CA ASN A 232 -1.03 -5.63 -9.55
C ASN A 232 -1.89 -4.48 -8.99
N GLY A 233 -1.37 -3.74 -8.01
CA GLY A 233 -2.06 -2.63 -7.39
C GLY A 233 -1.14 -1.64 -6.68
N MET A 234 -1.73 -0.61 -6.09
CA MET A 234 -1.07 0.36 -5.23
C MET A 234 -2.09 1.01 -4.30
N GLU A 235 -1.79 1.06 -3.03
CA GLU A 235 -2.71 1.20 -1.92
C GLU A 235 -2.82 2.62 -1.33
N TYR A 236 -2.61 3.69 -2.07
CA TYR A 236 -2.68 5.04 -1.48
C TYR A 236 -3.96 5.25 -0.65
N PRO A 237 -3.89 5.98 0.48
CA PRO A 237 -5.06 6.18 1.32
C PRO A 237 -6.23 6.77 0.54
N THR A 238 -7.38 6.09 0.56
CA THR A 238 -8.61 6.43 -0.17
C THR A 238 -8.48 6.48 -1.71
N LEU A 239 -7.34 6.07 -2.27
CA LEU A 239 -7.09 5.98 -3.71
C LEU A 239 -6.29 4.71 -4.02
N VAL A 240 -6.94 3.69 -4.49
CA VAL A 240 -6.34 2.44 -4.93
C VAL A 240 -6.13 2.48 -6.43
N MET A 241 -4.93 2.14 -6.91
CA MET A 241 -4.66 1.87 -8.33
C MET A 241 -4.66 0.36 -8.53
N LEU A 242 -5.26 -0.11 -9.62
CA LEU A 242 -5.33 -1.53 -9.98
C LEU A 242 -4.92 -1.69 -11.44
N ASP A 243 -4.12 -2.71 -11.73
CA ASP A 243 -3.78 -3.05 -13.10
C ASP A 243 -4.94 -3.83 -13.74
N PRO A 244 -5.50 -3.36 -14.88
CA PRO A 244 -6.58 -4.04 -15.58
C PRO A 244 -6.10 -5.14 -16.55
N ASP A 245 -4.93 -5.73 -16.35
CA ASP A 245 -4.38 -6.76 -17.26
C ASP A 245 -5.30 -7.98 -17.39
N CYS A 246 -6.02 -8.34 -16.33
CA CYS A 246 -7.08 -9.32 -16.37
C CYS A 246 -8.44 -8.59 -16.45
N LYS A 247 -9.19 -8.78 -17.55
CA LYS A 247 -10.47 -8.13 -17.78
C LYS A 247 -11.58 -9.14 -17.96
N VAL A 248 -12.71 -8.92 -17.30
CA VAL A 248 -13.90 -9.77 -17.45
C VAL A 248 -14.37 -9.82 -18.92
N GLU A 249 -14.20 -8.71 -19.66
CA GLU A 249 -14.57 -8.57 -21.06
C GLU A 249 -13.77 -9.50 -21.98
N ASP A 250 -12.56 -9.84 -21.62
CA ASP A 250 -11.66 -10.65 -22.42
C ASP A 250 -11.88 -12.16 -22.21
N LEU A 251 -12.43 -12.58 -21.07
CA LEU A 251 -12.58 -13.99 -20.71
C LEU A 251 -13.38 -14.79 -21.73
N ASP A 252 -14.47 -14.20 -22.27
CA ASP A 252 -15.29 -14.81 -23.31
C ASP A 252 -14.50 -14.99 -24.63
N ASN A 253 -13.49 -14.14 -24.89
CA ASN A 253 -12.73 -14.11 -26.13
C ASN A 253 -11.47 -14.99 -26.09
N TRP A 254 -10.93 -15.29 -24.91
CA TRP A 254 -9.73 -16.09 -24.77
C TRP A 254 -9.97 -17.59 -25.01
N GLY A 255 -11.23 -18.01 -25.14
CA GLY A 255 -11.57 -19.42 -25.29
C GLY A 255 -11.15 -20.25 -24.08
N ILE A 256 -11.10 -19.59 -22.92
CA ILE A 256 -10.79 -20.24 -21.65
C ILE A 256 -11.94 -21.19 -21.37
N GLY A 257 -11.62 -22.50 -21.26
CA GLY A 257 -12.58 -23.53 -20.87
C GLY A 257 -13.02 -23.33 -19.40
N ASP A 258 -13.89 -24.20 -18.98
CA ASP A 258 -14.29 -24.29 -17.55
C ASP A 258 -13.17 -24.91 -16.67
N GLY A 259 -12.00 -25.14 -17.25
CA GLY A 259 -10.84 -25.75 -16.58
C GLY A 259 -10.88 -27.26 -16.49
N SER A 260 -11.89 -27.91 -17.08
CA SER A 260 -12.05 -29.35 -17.01
C SER A 260 -11.07 -30.15 -17.91
N ASP A 261 -10.33 -29.48 -18.79
CA ASP A 261 -9.51 -30.11 -19.85
C ASP A 261 -7.98 -30.07 -19.61
N ASP A 262 -7.53 -29.68 -18.43
CA ASP A 262 -6.09 -29.61 -18.02
C ASP A 262 -5.23 -28.66 -18.90
N THR A 263 -5.86 -27.76 -19.67
CA THR A 263 -5.15 -26.85 -20.60
C THR A 263 -4.76 -25.52 -19.96
N GLY A 264 -5.11 -25.28 -18.70
CA GLY A 264 -4.79 -24.06 -17.96
C GLY A 264 -5.89 -23.66 -16.99
N PRO A 265 -5.73 -22.52 -16.31
CA PRO A 265 -6.70 -22.02 -15.35
C PRO A 265 -8.03 -21.69 -16.02
N GLY A 266 -9.14 -22.04 -15.36
CA GLY A 266 -10.49 -21.73 -15.79
C GLY A 266 -10.87 -20.27 -15.57
N VAL A 267 -12.08 -19.88 -16.02
CA VAL A 267 -12.63 -18.53 -15.84
C VAL A 267 -12.62 -18.09 -14.40
N ASP A 268 -12.94 -18.98 -13.46
CA ASP A 268 -13.00 -18.67 -12.02
C ASP A 268 -11.66 -18.19 -11.47
N TYR A 269 -10.54 -18.74 -11.92
CA TYR A 269 -9.21 -18.30 -11.53
C TYR A 269 -8.94 -16.83 -11.93
N TYR A 270 -9.28 -16.45 -13.15
CA TYR A 270 -9.09 -15.07 -13.62
C TYR A 270 -10.02 -14.09 -12.92
N LEU A 271 -11.24 -14.52 -12.63
CA LEU A 271 -12.17 -13.72 -11.83
C LEU A 271 -11.64 -13.53 -10.39
N TRP A 272 -11.08 -14.59 -9.82
CA TRP A 272 -10.43 -14.53 -8.52
C TRP A 272 -9.23 -13.59 -8.51
N LEU A 273 -8.39 -13.55 -9.56
CA LEU A 273 -7.27 -12.60 -9.64
C LEU A 273 -7.71 -11.15 -9.53
N ILE A 274 -8.82 -10.79 -10.18
CA ILE A 274 -9.38 -9.41 -10.09
C ILE A 274 -9.83 -9.13 -8.64
N ASP A 275 -10.52 -10.08 -8.03
CA ASP A 275 -11.02 -9.92 -6.66
C ASP A 275 -9.86 -9.88 -5.66
N SER A 276 -8.89 -10.78 -5.79
CA SER A 276 -7.71 -10.88 -4.92
C SER A 276 -6.92 -9.57 -4.93
N ALA A 277 -6.54 -9.07 -6.11
CA ALA A 277 -5.86 -7.77 -6.20
C ALA A 277 -6.71 -6.64 -5.59
N THR A 278 -8.01 -6.58 -5.89
CA THR A 278 -8.89 -5.53 -5.37
C THR A 278 -9.04 -5.58 -3.85
N CYS A 279 -9.28 -6.76 -3.29
CA CYS A 279 -9.47 -6.90 -1.84
C CYS A 279 -8.14 -6.70 -1.06
N HIS A 280 -7.01 -7.09 -1.65
CA HIS A 280 -5.68 -6.83 -1.11
C HIS A 280 -5.41 -5.33 -0.93
N GLU A 281 -5.53 -4.57 -2.02
CA GLU A 281 -5.29 -3.13 -2.00
C GLU A 281 -6.26 -2.37 -1.06
N ILE A 282 -7.48 -2.90 -0.90
CA ILE A 282 -8.43 -2.33 0.06
C ILE A 282 -8.04 -2.67 1.49
N ALA A 283 -7.44 -3.83 1.77
CA ALA A 283 -6.96 -4.18 3.10
C ALA A 283 -5.87 -3.24 3.60
N HIS A 284 -5.03 -2.73 2.70
CA HIS A 284 -4.04 -1.70 3.00
C HIS A 284 -4.63 -0.39 3.53
N GLN A 285 -5.92 -0.14 3.36
CA GLN A 285 -6.55 1.02 4.00
C GLN A 285 -6.51 0.91 5.53
N TRP A 286 -6.40 -0.31 6.08
CA TRP A 286 -6.16 -0.57 7.50
C TRP A 286 -4.68 -0.80 7.80
N PHE A 287 -3.99 -1.67 7.02
CA PHE A 287 -2.58 -2.01 7.19
C PHE A 287 -1.74 -1.24 6.18
N TYR A 288 -1.01 -0.26 6.54
CA TYR A 288 -0.41 0.89 5.92
C TYR A 288 -1.23 2.17 6.19
N GLY A 289 -2.45 2.28 5.69
CA GLY A 289 -3.25 3.50 5.80
C GLY A 289 -3.45 3.95 7.25
N ILE A 290 -4.06 3.11 8.08
CA ILE A 290 -4.34 3.39 9.51
C ILE A 290 -3.20 2.94 10.41
N VAL A 291 -2.79 1.68 10.32
CA VAL A 291 -1.65 1.12 11.04
C VAL A 291 -0.47 1.08 10.09
N GLY A 292 0.47 1.99 10.25
CA GLY A 292 1.64 2.04 9.39
C GLY A 292 2.83 1.26 9.93
N ASN A 293 3.79 1.05 9.06
CA ASN A 293 5.09 0.46 9.33
C ASN A 293 6.14 1.16 8.48
N ASP A 294 7.39 0.85 8.73
CA ASP A 294 8.46 1.14 7.78
C ASP A 294 8.45 0.09 6.68
N GLN A 295 7.78 0.40 5.55
CA GLN A 295 7.63 -0.53 4.42
C GLN A 295 8.99 -0.88 3.77
N ILE A 296 10.02 -0.10 4.01
CA ILE A 296 11.38 -0.39 3.52
C ILE A 296 12.08 -1.40 4.43
N ALA A 297 12.00 -1.18 5.74
CA ALA A 297 12.71 -2.00 6.73
C ALA A 297 11.94 -3.29 7.07
N GLU A 298 10.61 -3.21 7.15
CA GLU A 298 9.75 -4.29 7.65
C GLU A 298 8.48 -4.44 6.75
N PRO A 299 8.67 -4.76 5.44
CA PRO A 299 7.56 -4.81 4.48
C PRO A 299 6.53 -5.91 4.76
N TRP A 300 6.87 -6.90 5.57
CA TRP A 300 5.98 -8.00 5.92
C TRP A 300 4.80 -7.59 6.80
N LEU A 301 4.91 -6.46 7.53
CA LEU A 301 3.92 -6.03 8.52
C LEU A 301 2.58 -5.64 7.89
N ASP A 302 2.61 -4.96 6.77
CA ASP A 302 1.41 -4.63 6.00
C ASP A 302 1.08 -5.71 4.97
N GLU A 303 2.06 -6.16 4.19
CA GLU A 303 1.85 -7.15 3.13
C GLU A 303 1.36 -8.49 3.66
N GLY A 304 1.94 -8.96 4.76
CA GLY A 304 1.49 -10.18 5.42
C GLY A 304 0.07 -10.06 5.98
N ALA A 305 -0.28 -8.90 6.56
CA ALA A 305 -1.62 -8.64 7.07
C ALA A 305 -2.65 -8.54 5.93
N CYS A 306 -2.29 -7.89 4.81
CA CYS A 306 -3.16 -7.77 3.64
C CYS A 306 -3.33 -9.13 2.94
N ARG A 307 -2.28 -9.95 2.87
CA ARG A 307 -2.41 -11.33 2.35
C ARG A 307 -3.30 -12.19 3.24
N PHE A 308 -3.27 -12.01 4.57
CA PHE A 308 -4.23 -12.65 5.46
C PHE A 308 -5.66 -12.12 5.23
N ALA A 309 -5.83 -10.83 4.94
CA ALA A 309 -7.14 -10.26 4.60
C ALA A 309 -7.71 -10.83 3.30
N GLU A 310 -6.88 -11.11 2.28
CA GLU A 310 -7.29 -11.84 1.09
C GLU A 310 -7.83 -13.24 1.44
N TYR A 311 -7.14 -13.97 2.33
CA TYR A 311 -7.63 -15.26 2.81
C TYR A 311 -9.02 -15.15 3.45
N LEU A 312 -9.25 -14.11 4.25
CA LEU A 312 -10.58 -13.89 4.83
C LEU A 312 -11.64 -13.61 3.76
N TYR A 313 -11.28 -12.84 2.74
CA TYR A 313 -12.17 -12.54 1.61
C TYR A 313 -12.46 -13.82 0.81
N GLU A 314 -11.44 -14.57 0.45
CA GLU A 314 -11.53 -15.82 -0.28
C GLU A 314 -12.42 -16.83 0.43
N LYS A 315 -12.15 -17.09 1.72
CA LYS A 315 -12.94 -17.97 2.59
C LYS A 315 -14.44 -17.56 2.64
N THR A 316 -14.72 -16.26 2.52
CA THR A 316 -16.07 -15.73 2.69
C THR A 316 -16.86 -15.69 1.37
N TYR A 317 -16.21 -15.29 0.28
CA TYR A 317 -16.88 -14.97 -0.99
C TYR A 317 -16.47 -15.83 -2.18
N CYS A 318 -15.36 -16.58 -2.07
CA CYS A 318 -14.80 -17.38 -3.14
C CYS A 318 -14.74 -18.89 -2.82
N ALA A 319 -15.38 -19.34 -1.75
CA ALA A 319 -15.31 -20.73 -1.27
C ALA A 319 -15.77 -21.78 -2.31
N ASP A 320 -16.63 -21.40 -3.24
CA ASP A 320 -17.17 -22.27 -4.29
C ASP A 320 -16.38 -22.19 -5.61
N LEU A 321 -15.32 -21.37 -5.68
CA LEU A 321 -14.50 -21.24 -6.89
C LEU A 321 -13.60 -22.46 -7.07
N ASP A 322 -13.50 -22.92 -8.32
CA ASP A 322 -12.55 -23.96 -8.73
C ASP A 322 -11.22 -23.34 -9.18
N TYR A 323 -10.18 -23.49 -8.35
CA TYR A 323 -8.84 -22.99 -8.62
C TYR A 323 -8.02 -23.87 -9.58
N ASN A 324 -8.62 -24.96 -10.12
CA ASN A 324 -7.96 -25.87 -11.08
C ASN A 324 -6.56 -26.33 -10.66
N GLY A 325 -6.39 -26.72 -9.39
CA GLY A 325 -5.11 -27.22 -8.88
C GLY A 325 -4.08 -26.14 -8.53
N TYR A 326 -4.41 -24.85 -8.64
CA TYR A 326 -3.53 -23.78 -8.18
C TYR A 326 -3.54 -23.63 -6.65
N GLY A 327 -4.50 -24.27 -5.97
CA GLY A 327 -4.65 -24.23 -4.52
C GLY A 327 -5.27 -22.91 -4.01
N SER A 328 -5.96 -22.98 -2.90
CA SER A 328 -6.48 -21.83 -2.19
C SER A 328 -5.36 -21.06 -1.47
N THR A 329 -5.64 -19.83 -1.04
CA THR A 329 -4.71 -19.08 -0.17
C THR A 329 -4.42 -19.82 1.12
N GLU A 330 -5.41 -20.56 1.66
CA GLU A 330 -5.20 -21.44 2.82
C GLU A 330 -4.18 -22.56 2.55
N ASP A 331 -4.26 -23.22 1.39
CA ASP A 331 -3.29 -24.24 0.99
C ASP A 331 -1.88 -23.69 0.88
N LEU A 332 -1.74 -22.48 0.33
CA LEU A 332 -0.47 -21.78 0.23
C LEU A 332 0.11 -21.43 1.61
N PHE A 333 -0.71 -20.99 2.55
CA PHE A 333 -0.27 -20.71 3.92
C PHE A 333 0.17 -21.98 4.65
N GLN A 334 -0.58 -23.06 4.51
CA GLN A 334 -0.22 -24.36 5.09
C GLN A 334 1.08 -24.92 4.48
N ALA A 335 1.25 -24.80 3.16
CA ALA A 335 2.48 -25.18 2.48
C ALA A 335 3.67 -24.35 2.99
N ARG A 336 3.50 -23.04 3.13
CA ARG A 336 4.53 -22.15 3.69
C ARG A 336 4.93 -22.54 5.10
N TYR A 337 3.96 -22.82 5.97
CA TYR A 337 4.23 -23.30 7.33
C TYR A 337 5.02 -24.62 7.32
N CYS A 338 4.71 -25.52 6.40
CA CYS A 338 5.48 -26.76 6.24
C CYS A 338 6.94 -26.51 5.82
N MET A 339 7.18 -25.54 4.92
CA MET A 339 8.54 -25.11 4.53
C MET A 339 9.33 -24.55 5.71
N ILE A 340 8.68 -23.75 6.56
CA ILE A 340 9.29 -23.11 7.74
C ILE A 340 9.62 -24.16 8.83
N THR A 341 8.73 -25.13 9.01
CA THR A 341 8.84 -26.12 10.11
C THR A 341 9.54 -27.41 9.70
N GLY A 342 9.73 -27.65 8.40
CA GLY A 342 10.21 -28.93 7.86
C GLY A 342 9.19 -30.08 7.96
N GLN A 343 7.92 -29.75 8.20
CA GLN A 343 6.84 -30.74 8.25
C GLN A 343 6.43 -31.19 6.84
N GLU A 344 5.85 -32.37 6.78
CA GLU A 344 5.26 -32.93 5.56
C GLU A 344 3.76 -32.62 5.52
N LYS A 345 3.21 -32.29 4.35
CA LYS A 345 1.76 -32.14 4.11
C LYS A 345 1.35 -33.08 2.99
N ASP A 346 0.36 -33.92 3.21
CA ASP A 346 -0.24 -34.83 2.21
C ASP A 346 0.78 -35.76 1.50
N GLY A 347 1.84 -36.17 2.22
CA GLY A 347 2.92 -37.01 1.68
C GLY A 347 3.94 -36.22 0.85
N GLN A 348 3.85 -34.91 0.81
CA GLN A 348 4.78 -34.02 0.12
C GLN A 348 5.73 -33.35 1.11
N GLN A 349 7.04 -33.50 0.85
CA GLN A 349 8.09 -32.78 1.56
C GLN A 349 8.44 -31.50 0.80
N TYR A 350 8.41 -30.37 1.50
CA TYR A 350 8.73 -29.06 0.92
C TYR A 350 10.20 -28.71 1.14
N ALA A 351 10.77 -27.91 0.25
CA ALA A 351 12.09 -27.33 0.45
C ALA A 351 12.08 -26.39 1.68
N GLU A 352 13.19 -26.37 2.44
CA GLU A 352 13.32 -25.50 3.60
C GLU A 352 13.30 -24.03 3.16
N ASP A 353 12.45 -23.24 3.83
CA ASP A 353 12.45 -21.78 3.70
C ASP A 353 13.69 -21.20 4.40
N LYS A 354 14.54 -20.52 3.64
CA LYS A 354 15.78 -19.91 4.10
C LYS A 354 15.71 -18.39 4.25
N THR A 355 14.57 -17.80 3.86
CA THR A 355 14.37 -16.36 3.99
C THR A 355 14.07 -15.98 5.43
N ASP A 356 14.39 -14.77 5.83
CA ASP A 356 13.99 -14.20 7.11
C ASP A 356 12.79 -13.28 6.91
N LEU A 357 11.85 -13.29 7.85
CA LEU A 357 10.71 -12.38 7.77
C LEU A 357 11.13 -10.91 7.98
N ASP A 358 12.26 -10.68 8.67
CA ASP A 358 12.85 -9.35 8.91
C ASP A 358 13.66 -8.79 7.72
N TRP A 359 13.70 -9.47 6.59
CA TRP A 359 14.41 -8.92 5.44
C TRP A 359 13.78 -7.62 4.98
N SER A 360 14.64 -6.59 4.92
CA SER A 360 14.28 -5.29 4.32
C SER A 360 14.18 -5.38 2.79
N LEU A 361 13.58 -4.36 2.17
CA LEU A 361 13.58 -4.28 0.70
C LEU A 361 14.99 -4.27 0.11
N TYR A 362 15.98 -3.73 0.83
CA TYR A 362 17.38 -3.78 0.40
C TYR A 362 17.97 -5.18 0.43
N ASP A 363 17.61 -5.98 1.43
CA ASP A 363 18.05 -7.39 1.51
C ASP A 363 17.44 -8.19 0.36
N TRP A 364 16.13 -8.03 0.10
CA TRP A 364 15.46 -8.67 -1.03
C TRP A 364 16.08 -8.25 -2.36
N GLN A 365 16.28 -6.96 -2.59
CA GLN A 365 16.88 -6.45 -3.84
C GLN A 365 18.27 -7.04 -4.09
N LYS A 366 19.06 -7.21 -3.03
CA LYS A 366 20.44 -7.68 -3.11
C LYS A 366 20.53 -9.20 -3.26
N ASP A 367 19.79 -9.95 -2.44
CA ASP A 367 20.00 -11.37 -2.23
C ASP A 367 18.99 -12.24 -2.99
N ASP A 368 17.72 -11.84 -3.12
CA ASP A 368 16.70 -12.55 -3.90
C ASP A 368 15.55 -11.65 -4.38
N PRO A 369 15.78 -10.79 -5.38
CA PRO A 369 14.71 -9.88 -5.85
C PRO A 369 13.49 -10.61 -6.44
N MET A 370 13.67 -11.81 -6.96
CA MET A 370 12.56 -12.61 -7.51
C MET A 370 11.74 -13.31 -6.42
N GLY A 371 12.35 -13.54 -5.26
CA GLY A 371 11.69 -14.14 -4.11
C GLY A 371 10.96 -13.15 -3.21
N TYR A 372 10.96 -11.84 -3.51
CA TYR A 372 10.30 -10.82 -2.69
C TYR A 372 8.84 -11.17 -2.36
N SER A 373 8.10 -11.75 -3.31
CA SER A 373 6.72 -12.18 -3.09
C SER A 373 6.53 -13.17 -1.94
N GLU A 374 7.61 -13.78 -1.46
CA GLU A 374 7.56 -14.72 -0.34
C GLU A 374 7.13 -14.07 0.97
N ILE A 375 7.38 -12.76 1.16
CA ILE A 375 6.95 -12.05 2.38
C ILE A 375 5.42 -12.06 2.55
N TYR A 376 4.67 -11.98 1.45
CA TYR A 376 3.22 -12.03 1.43
C TYR A 376 2.71 -13.34 2.02
N TYR A 377 3.23 -14.46 1.48
CA TYR A 377 2.81 -15.79 1.93
C TYR A 377 3.33 -16.12 3.32
N LYS A 378 4.57 -15.73 3.63
CA LYS A 378 5.18 -15.99 4.94
C LYS A 378 4.51 -15.16 6.02
N GLY A 379 4.32 -13.87 5.79
CA GLY A 379 3.59 -12.99 6.70
C GLY A 379 2.13 -13.44 6.87
N GLY A 380 1.41 -13.68 5.77
CA GLY A 380 0.03 -14.18 5.81
C GLY A 380 -0.10 -15.51 6.55
N SER A 381 0.84 -16.45 6.36
CA SER A 381 0.83 -17.73 7.09
C SER A 381 1.05 -17.55 8.59
N LEU A 382 1.81 -16.53 9.02
CA LEU A 382 1.94 -16.21 10.45
C LEU A 382 0.60 -15.81 11.06
N PHE A 383 -0.13 -14.90 10.42
CA PHE A 383 -1.46 -14.49 10.88
C PHE A 383 -2.45 -15.66 10.88
N TYR A 384 -2.43 -16.50 9.84
CA TYR A 384 -3.23 -17.72 9.76
C TYR A 384 -2.93 -18.69 10.92
N GLU A 385 -1.66 -18.97 11.20
CA GLU A 385 -1.24 -19.83 12.29
C GLU A 385 -1.62 -19.26 13.67
N MET A 386 -1.61 -17.94 13.84
CA MET A 386 -2.09 -17.28 15.05
C MET A 386 -3.60 -17.46 15.20
N GLU A 387 -4.37 -17.29 14.11
CA GLU A 387 -5.82 -17.55 14.11
C GLU A 387 -6.13 -18.99 14.50
N GLN A 388 -5.45 -19.99 13.89
CA GLN A 388 -5.67 -21.42 14.19
C GLN A 388 -5.43 -21.74 15.66
N ARG A 389 -4.45 -21.10 16.31
CA ARG A 389 -4.12 -21.32 17.72
C ARG A 389 -5.03 -20.60 18.70
N MET A 390 -5.52 -19.41 18.34
CA MET A 390 -6.44 -18.64 19.19
C MET A 390 -7.90 -19.05 19.02
N GLY A 391 -8.26 -19.51 17.82
CA GLY A 391 -9.62 -19.61 17.32
C GLY A 391 -10.12 -18.27 16.74
N GLU A 392 -10.87 -18.36 15.66
CA GLU A 392 -11.30 -17.24 14.80
C GLU A 392 -11.88 -16.05 15.58
N GLU A 393 -12.84 -16.30 16.47
CA GLU A 393 -13.52 -15.23 17.22
C GLU A 393 -12.57 -14.40 18.10
N LYS A 394 -11.69 -15.09 18.85
CA LYS A 394 -10.71 -14.42 19.71
C LYS A 394 -9.65 -13.68 18.91
N PHE A 395 -9.23 -14.29 17.80
CA PHE A 395 -8.25 -13.68 16.92
C PHE A 395 -8.80 -12.40 16.29
N ARG A 396 -10.02 -12.41 15.75
CA ARG A 396 -10.68 -11.22 15.21
C ARG A 396 -10.84 -10.12 16.26
N GLN A 397 -11.20 -10.48 17.49
CA GLN A 397 -11.27 -9.49 18.56
C GLN A 397 -9.90 -8.87 18.86
N ALA A 398 -8.84 -9.67 18.91
CA ALA A 398 -7.48 -9.18 19.12
C ALA A 398 -6.98 -8.33 17.95
N LEU A 399 -7.35 -8.68 16.71
CA LEU A 399 -6.98 -7.94 15.52
C LEU A 399 -7.64 -6.55 15.47
N ARG A 400 -8.93 -6.44 15.83
CA ARG A 400 -9.58 -5.13 16.02
C ARG A 400 -8.91 -4.29 17.11
N GLU A 401 -8.45 -4.93 18.19
CA GLU A 401 -7.72 -4.23 19.26
C GLU A 401 -6.34 -3.78 18.77
N TYR A 402 -5.63 -4.59 17.95
CA TYR A 402 -4.37 -4.26 17.33
C TYR A 402 -4.51 -3.00 16.47
N VAL A 403 -5.46 -2.99 15.53
CA VAL A 403 -5.72 -1.83 14.67
C VAL A 403 -6.06 -0.60 15.51
N ARG A 404 -6.93 -0.71 16.52
CA ARG A 404 -7.27 0.42 17.38
C ARG A 404 -6.09 0.92 18.20
N THR A 405 -5.19 0.03 18.65
CA THR A 405 -4.05 0.39 19.50
C THR A 405 -3.00 1.19 18.72
N PHE A 406 -2.78 0.81 17.48
CA PHE A 406 -1.75 1.41 16.64
C PHE A 406 -2.29 2.37 15.58
N ALA A 407 -3.61 2.67 15.63
CA ALA A 407 -4.26 3.54 14.66
C ALA A 407 -3.56 4.91 14.55
N TYR A 408 -3.26 5.30 13.32
CA TYR A 408 -2.58 6.52 12.93
C TYR A 408 -1.14 6.67 13.47
N GLY A 409 -0.59 5.58 13.99
CA GLY A 409 0.81 5.43 14.36
C GLY A 409 1.58 4.53 13.40
N THR A 410 2.78 4.17 13.79
CA THR A 410 3.60 3.14 13.15
C THR A 410 3.86 2.02 14.14
N VAL A 411 4.03 0.82 13.62
CA VAL A 411 4.37 -0.37 14.40
C VAL A 411 5.62 -1.01 13.79
N ASP A 412 6.52 -1.46 14.65
CA ASP A 412 7.67 -2.30 14.29
C ASP A 412 7.44 -3.76 14.72
N THR A 413 8.30 -4.66 14.26
CA THR A 413 8.24 -6.11 14.61
C THR A 413 8.26 -6.34 16.11
N GLU A 414 9.03 -5.57 16.88
CA GLU A 414 9.09 -5.72 18.34
C GLU A 414 7.75 -5.37 18.99
N GLN A 415 7.12 -4.28 18.59
CA GLN A 415 5.81 -3.84 19.07
C GLN A 415 4.71 -4.83 18.66
N PHE A 416 4.78 -5.35 17.42
CA PHE A 416 3.89 -6.42 16.96
C PHE A 416 4.00 -7.65 17.87
N GLN A 417 5.21 -8.16 18.06
CA GLN A 417 5.43 -9.33 18.90
C GLN A 417 4.97 -9.11 20.35
N GLN A 418 5.29 -7.96 20.94
CA GLN A 418 4.86 -7.62 22.32
C GLN A 418 3.33 -7.58 22.44
N PHE A 419 2.63 -6.99 21.49
CA PHE A 419 1.17 -6.94 21.47
C PHE A 419 0.59 -8.35 21.48
N TRP A 420 1.04 -9.20 20.53
CA TRP A 420 0.47 -10.54 20.35
C TRP A 420 0.85 -11.52 21.46
N LEU A 421 2.04 -11.41 22.05
CA LEU A 421 2.41 -12.17 23.25
C LEU A 421 1.52 -11.81 24.45
N GLY A 422 0.97 -10.61 24.49
CA GLY A 422 -0.05 -10.22 25.46
C GLY A 422 -1.43 -10.86 25.22
N LYS A 423 -1.67 -11.47 24.05
CA LYS A 423 -2.94 -12.13 23.67
C LYS A 423 -2.88 -13.66 23.74
N GLY A 424 -1.69 -14.25 23.61
CA GLY A 424 -1.50 -15.69 23.62
C GLY A 424 -0.03 -16.10 23.70
N ASP A 425 0.25 -17.39 23.95
CA ASP A 425 1.62 -17.91 23.91
C ASP A 425 2.04 -18.20 22.46
N PHE A 426 2.59 -17.21 21.81
CA PHE A 426 3.14 -17.30 20.45
C PHE A 426 4.66 -17.40 20.41
N SER A 427 5.37 -17.49 21.56
CA SER A 427 6.83 -17.49 21.63
C SER A 427 7.47 -18.53 20.71
N LYS A 428 6.92 -19.75 20.70
CA LYS A 428 7.43 -20.82 19.83
C LYS A 428 7.11 -20.60 18.36
N LEU A 429 5.97 -19.98 18.05
CA LEU A 429 5.60 -19.66 16.69
C LEU A 429 6.54 -18.59 16.15
N PHE A 430 6.71 -17.50 16.89
CA PHE A 430 7.60 -16.41 16.47
C PHE A 430 9.04 -16.89 16.25
N ALA A 431 9.57 -17.75 17.09
CA ALA A 431 10.90 -18.33 16.91
C ALA A 431 11.07 -19.18 15.64
N LEU A 432 10.01 -19.51 14.91
CA LEU A 432 10.08 -20.18 13.60
C LEU A 432 10.18 -19.21 12.45
N TYR A 433 9.60 -18.00 12.58
CA TYR A 433 9.52 -16.99 11.53
C TYR A 433 10.69 -16.00 11.56
N TRP A 434 11.27 -15.78 12.73
CA TRP A 434 12.48 -14.98 12.97
C TRP A 434 13.61 -15.90 13.39
N LYS A 435 14.55 -16.16 12.49
CA LYS A 435 15.67 -17.11 12.71
C LYS A 435 16.95 -16.39 13.13
#